data_39143a49790a02051a7f2ce884cdf0ac
#
_entry.id   39143a49790a02051a7f2ce884cdf0ac
#
_cell.length_a   1.000
_cell.length_b   1.000
_cell.length_c   1.000
_cell.angle_alpha   90.00
_cell.angle_beta   90.00
_cell.angle_gamma   90.00
#
_symmetry.space_group_name_H-M   'P 1'
#
loop_
_entity.id
_entity.type
_entity.pdbx_description
1 polymer ?
#
loop_
_entity_poly.entity_id
_entity_poly.type
_entity_poly.pdbx_seq_one_letter_code
_entity_poly.pdbx_strand_id
1 'polypeptide(L)'
;VQPVQDDEEDTARADVSGEIRLPATLEAAGQLPDKAEIAIIGGGVIGLAIAYNLALRGLDDVVVIERGYLAEGASGRNGGGVRQQWSTELNIRLMQESVELCRRFAVDLGVNVWFRQGGYLFLARSAAEVARLEKNIAIQNRCGVATRMLEPTKARDIVPELDLTGIVGAAYNPTDGILFPWPFLWGYARQAAAHGVRIFTQTPVGGLEPQRGGGYLVHTPRGAVRARRVVNATGAWSPKLGAMIGVEIPTYPIRHEICSSEPLKPFLRPMVSELSSGLYCSQSMRGEIVGGVTIPGHDSTYGMGSTLEFLATYARRLVRLMPILGDIKILRQWAGPYDQSPDGNPILGAAPGHPDFFLACGFVGHGFMMAPVVGKLYGEWLTGGEPHEIFGRYTLARFAGGTVPPHEKEDFNIG
;
A
#
# COMPACT_ATOMS: atom_id res chain seq x y z
N VAL A 1 19.71 -27.90 -56.07
CA VAL A 1 19.11 -26.84 -55.23
C VAL A 1 18.22 -27.54 -54.23
N GLN A 2 18.73 -27.72 -52.98
CA GLN A 2 18.00 -28.25 -51.85
C GLN A 2 17.19 -27.12 -51.19
N PRO A 3 15.98 -27.41 -50.64
CA PRO A 3 15.22 -26.42 -49.89
C PRO A 3 15.79 -26.22 -48.50
N VAL A 4 15.84 -24.94 -48.10
CA VAL A 4 16.22 -24.45 -46.77
C VAL A 4 15.08 -24.84 -45.82
N GLN A 5 15.42 -25.45 -44.68
CA GLN A 5 14.52 -25.61 -43.55
C GLN A 5 14.30 -24.27 -42.88
N ASP A 6 13.05 -23.83 -42.80
CA ASP A 6 12.63 -22.70 -41.98
C ASP A 6 12.58 -23.16 -40.52
N ASP A 7 13.51 -22.62 -39.71
CA ASP A 7 13.41 -22.67 -38.25
C ASP A 7 12.28 -21.71 -37.83
N GLU A 8 11.17 -22.28 -37.41
CA GLU A 8 10.10 -21.53 -36.74
C GLU A 8 10.60 -21.03 -35.38
N GLU A 9 11.11 -19.80 -35.35
CA GLU A 9 11.21 -19.01 -34.12
C GLU A 9 9.79 -18.73 -33.60
N ASP A 10 9.47 -19.36 -32.48
CA ASP A 10 8.25 -19.16 -31.70
C ASP A 10 8.27 -17.74 -31.08
N THR A 11 8.04 -16.72 -31.92
CA THR A 11 7.77 -15.36 -31.47
C THR A 11 6.35 -15.31 -30.94
N ALA A 12 6.21 -15.37 -29.61
CA ALA A 12 4.98 -15.12 -28.90
C ALA A 12 4.31 -13.82 -29.42
N ARG A 13 3.31 -13.98 -30.29
CA ARG A 13 2.45 -12.87 -30.75
C ARG A 13 1.71 -12.32 -29.54
N ALA A 14 2.00 -11.09 -29.17
CA ALA A 14 1.20 -10.34 -28.19
C ALA A 14 -0.24 -10.28 -28.71
N ASP A 15 -1.16 -10.88 -27.99
CA ASP A 15 -2.59 -10.79 -28.25
C ASP A 15 -3.02 -9.35 -28.02
N VAL A 16 -3.48 -8.69 -29.09
CA VAL A 16 -3.86 -7.27 -29.09
C VAL A 16 -5.24 -7.03 -28.45
N SER A 17 -5.89 -8.07 -27.91
CA SER A 17 -7.22 -7.97 -27.29
C SER A 17 -7.27 -7.19 -25.95
N GLY A 18 -6.12 -6.78 -25.39
CA GLY A 18 -6.05 -6.00 -24.18
C GLY A 18 -6.47 -6.71 -22.89
N GLU A 19 -6.83 -7.96 -22.94
CA GLU A 19 -7.00 -8.80 -21.77
C GLU A 19 -5.64 -9.16 -21.18
N ILE A 20 -5.29 -8.55 -20.06
CA ILE A 20 -4.14 -9.01 -19.25
C ILE A 20 -4.53 -10.37 -18.67
N ARG A 21 -4.28 -11.43 -19.39
CA ARG A 21 -4.39 -12.78 -18.85
C ARG A 21 -3.28 -12.96 -17.82
N LEU A 22 -3.68 -13.20 -16.58
CA LEU A 22 -2.75 -13.64 -15.55
C LEU A 22 -2.13 -14.96 -16.05
N PRO A 23 -0.83 -15.23 -15.78
CA PRO A 23 -0.24 -16.53 -16.07
C PRO A 23 -1.12 -17.64 -15.51
N ALA A 24 -1.23 -18.77 -16.20
CA ALA A 24 -2.02 -19.91 -15.74
C ALA A 24 -1.66 -20.37 -14.32
N THR A 25 -0.44 -20.10 -13.88
CA THR A 25 0.04 -20.30 -12.50
C THR A 25 -0.62 -19.40 -11.46
N LEU A 26 -1.20 -18.25 -11.84
CA LEU A 26 -2.00 -17.38 -10.95
C LEU A 26 -3.47 -17.80 -10.89
N GLU A 27 -3.95 -18.52 -11.88
CA GLU A 27 -5.26 -19.16 -11.90
C GLU A 27 -5.22 -20.53 -11.17
N ALA A 28 -4.24 -20.79 -10.30
CA ALA A 28 -3.97 -22.09 -9.71
C ALA A 28 -5.24 -22.73 -9.13
N ALA A 29 -5.98 -23.36 -10.03
CA ALA A 29 -7.06 -24.28 -9.74
C ALA A 29 -6.56 -25.59 -9.10
N GLY A 30 -5.26 -25.69 -8.81
CA GLY A 30 -4.61 -26.82 -8.17
C GLY A 30 -5.05 -27.03 -6.73
N GLN A 31 -4.72 -28.19 -6.19
CA GLN A 31 -4.81 -28.46 -4.75
C GLN A 31 -3.76 -27.65 -4.01
N LEU A 32 -4.07 -27.25 -2.76
CA LEU A 32 -3.08 -26.71 -1.84
C LEU A 32 -1.96 -27.76 -1.64
N PRO A 33 -0.70 -27.33 -1.51
CA PRO A 33 0.37 -28.27 -1.15
C PRO A 33 0.20 -28.74 0.29
N ASP A 34 0.61 -29.97 0.59
CA ASP A 34 0.58 -30.50 1.96
C ASP A 34 1.50 -29.71 2.90
N LYS A 35 2.58 -29.12 2.34
CA LYS A 35 3.60 -28.39 3.10
C LYS A 35 4.05 -27.13 2.35
N ALA A 36 4.52 -26.15 3.14
CA ALA A 36 5.21 -24.96 2.65
C ALA A 36 6.21 -24.47 3.72
N GLU A 37 7.32 -23.90 3.28
CA GLU A 37 8.24 -23.22 4.20
C GLU A 37 7.59 -21.96 4.79
N ILE A 38 6.92 -21.17 3.93
CA ILE A 38 6.17 -19.98 4.38
C ILE A 38 4.77 -19.95 3.75
N ALA A 39 3.75 -19.77 4.59
CA ALA A 39 2.42 -19.40 4.16
C ALA A 39 2.15 -17.91 4.45
N ILE A 40 1.91 -17.13 3.39
CA ILE A 40 1.51 -15.73 3.49
C ILE A 40 0.00 -15.66 3.36
N ILE A 41 -0.67 -15.22 4.42
CA ILE A 41 -2.12 -15.07 4.42
C ILE A 41 -2.46 -13.63 4.07
N GLY A 42 -3.09 -13.46 2.89
CA GLY A 42 -3.44 -12.16 2.31
C GLY A 42 -2.67 -11.87 1.02
N GLY A 43 -3.39 -11.79 -0.10
CA GLY A 43 -2.91 -11.45 -1.45
C GLY A 43 -2.99 -9.95 -1.75
N GLY A 44 -2.86 -9.10 -0.72
CA GLY A 44 -2.71 -7.65 -0.85
C GLY A 44 -1.27 -7.26 -1.21
N VAL A 45 -1.03 -5.95 -1.37
CA VAL A 45 0.29 -5.43 -1.78
C VAL A 45 1.42 -5.86 -0.84
N ILE A 46 1.16 -5.93 0.46
CA ILE A 46 2.16 -6.32 1.47
C ILE A 46 2.51 -7.81 1.30
N GLY A 47 1.51 -8.68 1.24
CA GLY A 47 1.75 -10.11 1.07
C GLY A 47 2.44 -10.43 -0.26
N LEU A 48 2.04 -9.78 -1.35
CA LEU A 48 2.66 -9.97 -2.66
C LEU A 48 4.10 -9.43 -2.71
N ALA A 49 4.37 -8.28 -2.07
CA ALA A 49 5.73 -7.73 -1.99
C ALA A 49 6.66 -8.64 -1.16
N ILE A 50 6.18 -9.19 -0.04
CA ILE A 50 6.93 -10.18 0.76
C ILE A 50 7.19 -11.43 -0.08
N ALA A 51 6.16 -12.01 -0.70
CA ALA A 51 6.27 -13.20 -1.54
C ALA A 51 7.31 -13.04 -2.66
N TYR A 52 7.25 -11.93 -3.39
CA TYR A 52 8.22 -11.59 -4.44
C TYR A 52 9.64 -11.53 -3.90
N ASN A 53 9.84 -10.82 -2.79
CA ASN A 53 11.18 -10.62 -2.23
C ASN A 53 11.77 -11.89 -1.62
N LEU A 54 10.96 -12.82 -1.11
CA LEU A 54 11.39 -14.15 -0.68
C LEU A 54 11.86 -14.97 -1.89
N ALA A 55 11.05 -15.04 -2.92
CA ALA A 55 11.34 -15.81 -4.12
C ALA A 55 12.55 -15.26 -4.88
N LEU A 56 12.71 -13.94 -4.97
CA LEU A 56 13.89 -13.30 -5.56
C LEU A 56 15.20 -13.67 -4.85
N ARG A 57 15.11 -14.09 -3.58
CA ARG A 57 16.25 -14.57 -2.77
C ARG A 57 16.39 -16.10 -2.74
N GLY A 58 15.66 -16.79 -3.62
CA GLY A 58 15.76 -18.23 -3.78
C GLY A 58 14.91 -19.05 -2.80
N LEU A 59 14.00 -18.43 -2.03
CA LEU A 59 13.02 -19.13 -1.22
C LEU A 59 11.70 -19.22 -2.00
N ASP A 60 11.51 -20.30 -2.74
CA ASP A 60 10.37 -20.55 -3.63
C ASP A 60 9.27 -21.44 -3.01
N ASP A 61 9.56 -22.17 -1.92
CA ASP A 61 8.55 -22.94 -1.19
C ASP A 61 7.64 -22.03 -0.34
N VAL A 62 7.00 -21.09 -1.05
CA VAL A 62 6.10 -20.07 -0.51
C VAL A 62 4.72 -20.23 -1.11
N VAL A 63 3.68 -20.17 -0.26
CA VAL A 63 2.29 -20.11 -0.68
C VAL A 63 1.65 -18.79 -0.24
N VAL A 64 0.95 -18.13 -1.16
CA VAL A 64 0.07 -17.00 -0.83
C VAL A 64 -1.37 -17.49 -0.85
N ILE A 65 -2.09 -17.27 0.24
CA ILE A 65 -3.48 -17.70 0.40
C ILE A 65 -4.35 -16.44 0.52
N GLU A 66 -5.19 -16.20 -0.47
CA GLU A 66 -6.10 -15.05 -0.54
C GLU A 66 -7.56 -15.52 -0.54
N ARG A 67 -8.38 -14.94 0.31
CA ARG A 67 -9.80 -15.31 0.46
C ARG A 67 -10.66 -14.96 -0.76
N GLY A 68 -10.34 -13.86 -1.43
CA GLY A 68 -11.05 -13.36 -2.60
C GLY A 68 -10.14 -13.32 -3.83
N TYR A 69 -10.23 -12.27 -4.62
CA TYR A 69 -9.28 -12.01 -5.70
C TYR A 69 -8.10 -11.18 -5.19
N LEU A 70 -6.97 -11.22 -5.89
CA LEU A 70 -5.77 -10.48 -5.49
C LEU A 70 -6.06 -8.99 -5.35
N ALA A 71 -5.59 -8.40 -4.24
CA ALA A 71 -5.76 -6.99 -3.93
C ALA A 71 -7.23 -6.53 -3.72
N GLU A 72 -8.16 -7.44 -3.44
CA GLU A 72 -9.57 -7.12 -3.18
C GLU A 72 -9.78 -6.13 -2.05
N GLY A 73 -8.93 -6.14 -1.03
CA GLY A 73 -8.97 -5.22 0.10
C GLY A 73 -8.52 -3.80 -0.25
N ALA A 74 -7.85 -3.12 0.68
CA ALA A 74 -7.38 -1.74 0.51
C ALA A 74 -6.42 -1.55 -0.67
N SER A 75 -5.62 -2.58 -1.00
CA SER A 75 -4.54 -2.48 -1.98
C SER A 75 -5.00 -2.13 -3.40
N GLY A 76 -6.12 -2.68 -3.88
CA GLY A 76 -6.69 -2.35 -5.20
C GLY A 76 -7.57 -1.11 -5.18
N ARG A 77 -7.71 -0.45 -4.04
CA ARG A 77 -8.67 0.64 -3.80
C ARG A 77 -8.01 1.95 -3.38
N ASN A 78 -6.71 2.09 -3.56
CA ASN A 78 -5.92 3.27 -3.17
C ASN A 78 -5.72 4.26 -4.32
N GLY A 79 -5.28 5.47 -3.99
CA GLY A 79 -5.01 6.56 -4.94
C GLY A 79 -3.63 6.57 -5.58
N GLY A 80 -2.78 5.59 -5.26
CA GLY A 80 -1.45 5.43 -5.87
C GLY A 80 -0.37 6.39 -5.35
N GLY A 81 -0.60 7.09 -4.26
CA GLY A 81 0.37 8.04 -3.70
C GLY A 81 1.59 7.36 -3.11
N VAL A 82 2.77 7.95 -3.34
CA VAL A 82 4.06 7.54 -2.75
C VAL A 82 4.85 8.76 -2.34
N ARG A 83 5.15 8.89 -1.05
CA ARG A 83 5.78 10.10 -0.48
C ARG A 83 6.83 9.79 0.57
N GLN A 84 7.81 10.70 0.71
CA GLN A 84 8.85 10.70 1.72
C GLN A 84 8.55 11.68 2.87
N GLN A 85 7.54 12.49 2.72
CA GLN A 85 7.11 13.49 3.71
C GLN A 85 6.37 12.81 4.87
N TRP A 86 7.11 12.48 5.95
CA TRP A 86 6.62 11.86 7.18
C TRP A 86 7.08 12.66 8.40
N SER A 87 6.59 12.32 9.60
CA SER A 87 6.90 13.03 10.85
C SER A 87 7.98 12.35 11.69
N THR A 88 8.28 11.09 11.44
CA THR A 88 9.31 10.31 12.14
C THR A 88 10.50 9.99 11.24
N GLU A 89 11.71 10.04 11.79
CA GLU A 89 12.93 9.76 11.02
C GLU A 89 12.92 8.34 10.41
N LEU A 90 12.44 7.36 11.16
CA LEU A 90 12.40 5.97 10.69
C LEU A 90 11.48 5.83 9.46
N ASN A 91 10.27 6.39 9.50
CA ASN A 91 9.37 6.36 8.35
C ASN A 91 9.93 7.13 7.16
N ILE A 92 10.60 8.28 7.38
CA ILE A 92 11.25 9.04 6.31
C ILE A 92 12.29 8.17 5.59
N ARG A 93 13.18 7.50 6.36
CA ARG A 93 14.23 6.63 5.79
C ARG A 93 13.65 5.43 5.05
N LEU A 94 12.63 4.77 5.62
CA LEU A 94 11.93 3.68 4.94
C LEU A 94 11.31 4.16 3.62
N MET A 95 10.71 5.33 3.61
CA MET A 95 10.06 5.84 2.42
C MET A 95 11.03 6.37 1.37
N GLN A 96 12.22 6.86 1.75
CA GLN A 96 13.29 7.14 0.78
C GLN A 96 13.67 5.88 0.01
N GLU A 97 13.87 4.76 0.71
CA GLU A 97 14.17 3.49 0.08
C GLU A 97 13.00 2.98 -0.77
N SER A 98 11.76 3.11 -0.28
CA SER A 98 10.57 2.70 -1.03
C SER A 98 10.41 3.47 -2.33
N VAL A 99 10.64 4.79 -2.32
CA VAL A 99 10.61 5.63 -3.53
C VAL A 99 11.69 5.21 -4.51
N GLU A 100 12.90 4.88 -4.03
CA GLU A 100 13.98 4.42 -4.90
C GLU A 100 13.66 3.07 -5.55
N LEU A 101 13.05 2.15 -4.81
CA LEU A 101 12.53 0.89 -5.37
C LEU A 101 11.46 1.15 -6.45
N CYS A 102 10.53 2.09 -6.19
CA CYS A 102 9.49 2.43 -7.16
C CYS A 102 10.05 2.94 -8.50
N ARG A 103 11.19 3.64 -8.51
CA ARG A 103 11.85 4.11 -9.74
C ARG A 103 12.30 2.97 -10.64
N ARG A 104 12.62 1.83 -10.05
CA ARG A 104 13.17 0.66 -10.75
C ARG A 104 12.10 -0.32 -11.20
N PHE A 105 10.87 -0.22 -10.74
CA PHE A 105 9.83 -1.25 -10.95
C PHE A 105 9.51 -1.56 -12.41
N ALA A 106 9.65 -0.62 -13.32
CA ALA A 106 9.48 -0.92 -14.73
C ALA A 106 10.46 -2.01 -15.21
N VAL A 107 11.67 -2.01 -14.66
CA VAL A 107 12.69 -3.03 -14.94
C VAL A 107 12.50 -4.26 -14.06
N ASP A 108 12.42 -4.07 -12.74
CA ASP A 108 12.43 -5.17 -11.77
C ASP A 108 11.16 -6.03 -11.85
N LEU A 109 10.00 -5.44 -12.14
CA LEU A 109 8.73 -6.15 -12.27
C LEU A 109 8.36 -6.46 -13.73
N GLY A 110 9.13 -5.95 -14.71
CA GLY A 110 8.85 -6.14 -16.13
C GLY A 110 7.51 -5.53 -16.57
N VAL A 111 7.03 -4.49 -15.87
CA VAL A 111 5.78 -3.79 -16.17
C VAL A 111 5.89 -2.31 -15.82
N ASN A 112 5.38 -1.45 -16.72
CA ASN A 112 5.33 -0.03 -16.44
C ASN A 112 4.26 0.26 -15.38
N VAL A 113 4.69 0.68 -14.20
CA VAL A 113 3.79 1.07 -13.08
C VAL A 113 3.37 2.54 -13.16
N TRP A 114 3.82 3.26 -14.19
CA TRP A 114 3.54 4.67 -14.42
C TRP A 114 3.88 5.56 -13.22
N PHE A 115 5.05 5.30 -12.63
CA PHE A 115 5.53 6.13 -11.54
C PHE A 115 5.88 7.53 -12.05
N ARG A 116 5.07 8.51 -11.63
CA ARG A 116 5.27 9.92 -11.97
C ARG A 116 5.67 10.70 -10.73
N GLN A 117 6.90 11.19 -10.71
CA GLN A 117 7.40 12.10 -9.69
C GLN A 117 7.02 13.54 -10.04
N GLY A 118 5.79 13.90 -9.73
CA GLY A 118 5.25 15.26 -9.84
C GLY A 118 5.26 16.02 -8.52
N GLY A 119 5.65 15.32 -7.46
CA GLY A 119 5.69 15.82 -6.09
C GLY A 119 4.41 15.56 -5.29
N TYR A 120 4.49 15.92 -4.00
CA TYR A 120 3.37 16.05 -3.09
C TYR A 120 3.34 17.48 -2.54
N LEU A 121 2.17 18.09 -2.58
CA LEU A 121 1.90 19.45 -2.10
C LEU A 121 0.88 19.37 -0.95
N PHE A 122 1.33 19.61 0.26
CA PHE A 122 0.47 19.75 1.43
C PHE A 122 0.10 21.19 1.65
N LEU A 123 -1.19 21.48 1.86
CA LEU A 123 -1.73 22.80 2.05
C LEU A 123 -2.18 22.98 3.49
N ALA A 124 -1.78 24.11 4.11
CA ALA A 124 -2.12 24.49 5.47
C ALA A 124 -3.09 25.67 5.47
N ARG A 125 -4.10 25.62 6.35
CA ARG A 125 -5.10 26.67 6.54
C ARG A 125 -5.02 27.38 7.89
N SER A 126 -4.10 26.96 8.76
CA SER A 126 -3.89 27.58 10.07
C SER A 126 -2.40 27.69 10.42
N ALA A 127 -2.08 28.62 11.32
CA ALA A 127 -0.72 28.76 11.84
C ALA A 127 -0.22 27.48 12.56
N ALA A 128 -1.12 26.74 13.20
CA ALA A 128 -0.78 25.47 13.84
C ALA A 128 -0.36 24.41 12.82
N GLU A 129 -1.04 24.33 11.68
CA GLU A 129 -0.67 23.44 10.58
C GLU A 129 0.66 23.84 9.94
N VAL A 130 0.91 25.15 9.77
CA VAL A 130 2.21 25.65 9.29
C VAL A 130 3.33 25.21 10.24
N ALA A 131 3.17 25.46 11.54
CA ALA A 131 4.17 25.04 12.54
C ALA A 131 4.42 23.52 12.53
N ARG A 132 3.36 22.71 12.31
CA ARG A 132 3.50 21.27 12.13
C ARG A 132 4.29 20.91 10.87
N LEU A 133 4.01 21.57 9.75
CA LEU A 133 4.78 21.37 8.52
C LEU A 133 6.25 21.75 8.70
N GLU A 134 6.55 22.90 9.32
CA GLU A 134 7.92 23.35 9.58
C GLU A 134 8.70 22.35 10.44
N LYS A 135 8.06 21.84 11.52
CA LYS A 135 8.65 20.78 12.37
C LYS A 135 9.00 19.54 11.54
N ASN A 136 8.06 19.07 10.71
CA ASN A 136 8.26 17.88 9.91
C ASN A 136 9.31 18.09 8.81
N ILE A 137 9.31 19.24 8.14
CA ILE A 137 10.31 19.62 7.14
C ILE A 137 11.71 19.63 7.75
N ALA A 138 11.87 20.14 8.98
CA ALA A 138 13.16 20.12 9.67
C ALA A 138 13.69 18.70 9.88
N ILE A 139 12.82 17.73 10.20
CA ILE A 139 13.20 16.30 10.32
C ILE A 139 13.52 15.74 8.94
N GLN A 140 12.67 15.96 7.96
CA GLN A 140 12.82 15.46 6.59
C GLN A 140 14.14 15.95 5.97
N ASN A 141 14.47 17.24 6.12
CA ASN A 141 15.70 17.82 5.60
C ASN A 141 16.94 17.24 6.28
N ARG A 142 16.91 16.97 7.60
CA ARG A 142 18.00 16.24 8.27
C ARG A 142 18.20 14.81 7.74
N CYS A 143 17.12 14.19 7.29
CA CYS A 143 17.19 12.87 6.64
C CYS A 143 17.58 12.96 5.14
N GLY A 144 17.80 14.16 4.60
CA GLY A 144 18.18 14.34 3.18
C GLY A 144 16.99 14.46 2.21
N VAL A 145 15.76 14.55 2.71
CA VAL A 145 14.57 14.81 1.87
C VAL A 145 14.42 16.32 1.68
N ALA A 146 14.48 16.79 0.44
CA ALA A 146 14.50 18.21 0.10
C ALA A 146 13.10 18.84 0.09
N THR A 147 12.33 18.63 1.16
CA THR A 147 11.02 19.27 1.31
C THR A 147 11.19 20.76 1.60
N ARG A 148 10.36 21.57 1.00
CA ARG A 148 10.39 23.04 1.12
C ARG A 148 9.08 23.55 1.67
N MET A 149 9.17 24.50 2.61
CA MET A 149 8.05 25.36 2.98
C MET A 149 7.81 26.37 1.87
N LEU A 150 6.56 26.64 1.53
CA LEU A 150 6.16 27.54 0.46
C LEU A 150 5.10 28.53 0.97
N GLU A 151 5.24 29.78 0.55
CA GLU A 151 4.16 30.75 0.60
C GLU A 151 3.01 30.33 -0.34
N PRO A 152 1.76 30.69 -0.05
CA PRO A 152 0.61 30.30 -0.86
C PRO A 152 0.75 30.60 -2.36
N THR A 153 1.31 31.78 -2.69
CA THR A 153 1.56 32.17 -4.10
C THR A 153 2.52 31.23 -4.81
N LYS A 154 3.51 30.68 -4.09
CA LYS A 154 4.45 29.70 -4.62
C LYS A 154 3.82 28.32 -4.79
N ALA A 155 2.83 27.98 -4.00
CA ALA A 155 2.02 26.76 -4.23
C ALA A 155 1.21 26.90 -5.54
N ARG A 156 0.69 28.09 -5.84
CA ARG A 156 0.01 28.37 -7.12
C ARG A 156 0.97 28.33 -8.33
N ASP A 157 2.24 28.69 -8.15
CA ASP A 157 3.23 28.51 -9.24
C ASP A 157 3.38 27.02 -9.62
N ILE A 158 3.12 26.09 -8.69
CA ILE A 158 3.16 24.62 -8.93
C ILE A 158 1.83 24.12 -9.49
N VAL A 159 0.70 24.59 -8.95
CA VAL A 159 -0.67 24.25 -9.36
C VAL A 159 -1.46 25.55 -9.55
N PRO A 160 -1.45 26.09 -10.78
CA PRO A 160 -2.10 27.38 -11.10
C PRO A 160 -3.61 27.42 -10.83
N GLU A 161 -4.27 26.29 -10.82
CA GLU A 161 -5.71 26.14 -10.64
C GLU A 161 -6.17 26.22 -9.17
N LEU A 162 -5.24 26.37 -8.22
CA LEU A 162 -5.58 26.48 -6.79
C LEU A 162 -6.28 27.81 -6.46
N ASP A 163 -7.39 27.72 -5.77
CA ASP A 163 -7.95 28.83 -5.00
C ASP A 163 -7.19 28.93 -3.66
N LEU A 164 -6.46 30.04 -3.49
CA LEU A 164 -5.66 30.28 -2.31
C LEU A 164 -6.45 30.80 -1.10
N THR A 165 -7.76 31.00 -1.22
CA THR A 165 -8.60 31.55 -0.14
C THR A 165 -8.47 30.69 1.13
N GLY A 166 -7.91 31.30 2.19
CA GLY A 166 -7.68 30.67 3.48
C GLY A 166 -6.51 29.69 3.54
N ILE A 167 -5.70 29.57 2.48
CA ILE A 167 -4.41 28.86 2.53
C ILE A 167 -3.37 29.83 3.08
N VAL A 168 -2.65 29.41 4.12
CA VAL A 168 -1.65 30.24 4.81
C VAL A 168 -0.22 29.73 4.65
N GLY A 169 -0.04 28.54 4.08
CA GLY A 169 1.27 27.95 3.78
C GLY A 169 1.14 26.61 3.09
N ALA A 170 2.26 26.11 2.57
CA ALA A 170 2.30 24.79 1.95
C ALA A 170 3.67 24.12 2.13
N ALA A 171 3.71 22.79 2.08
CA ALA A 171 4.93 22.01 1.99
C ALA A 171 4.98 21.25 0.68
N TYR A 172 6.15 21.21 0.04
CA TYR A 172 6.32 20.54 -1.25
C TYR A 172 7.63 19.76 -1.32
N ASN A 173 7.51 18.48 -1.68
CA ASN A 173 8.67 17.67 -2.08
C ASN A 173 8.49 17.19 -3.53
N PRO A 174 9.36 17.62 -4.47
CA PRO A 174 9.23 17.27 -5.89
C PRO A 174 9.54 15.82 -6.23
N THR A 175 10.23 15.10 -5.33
CA THR A 175 10.64 13.70 -5.57
C THR A 175 9.61 12.67 -5.12
N ASP A 176 8.56 13.10 -4.42
CA ASP A 176 7.37 12.30 -4.18
C ASP A 176 6.54 12.14 -5.47
N GLY A 177 5.59 11.23 -5.48
CA GLY A 177 4.82 11.02 -6.70
C GLY A 177 3.61 10.12 -6.54
N ILE A 178 3.11 9.70 -7.67
CA ILE A 178 2.02 8.73 -7.78
C ILE A 178 2.40 7.63 -8.76
N LEU A 179 1.88 6.44 -8.53
CA LEU A 179 1.95 5.34 -9.49
C LEU A 179 0.57 4.70 -9.65
N PHE A 180 0.39 3.96 -10.74
CA PHE A 180 -0.90 3.30 -10.97
C PHE A 180 -0.95 1.97 -10.21
N PRO A 181 -1.93 1.77 -9.30
CA PRO A 181 -1.91 0.64 -8.38
C PRO A 181 -1.92 -0.74 -9.05
N TRP A 182 -2.75 -0.96 -10.06
CA TRP A 182 -2.98 -2.28 -10.63
C TRP A 182 -1.77 -2.90 -11.34
N PRO A 183 -1.04 -2.20 -12.23
CA PRO A 183 0.20 -2.74 -12.80
C PRO A 183 1.24 -3.08 -11.74
N PHE A 184 1.32 -2.29 -10.67
CA PHE A 184 2.21 -2.52 -9.55
C PHE A 184 1.89 -3.83 -8.81
N LEU A 185 0.61 -4.03 -8.46
CA LEU A 185 0.13 -5.24 -7.79
C LEU A 185 0.33 -6.48 -8.65
N TRP A 186 -0.03 -6.41 -9.93
CA TRP A 186 0.16 -7.53 -10.85
C TRP A 186 1.63 -7.79 -11.18
N GLY A 187 2.46 -6.77 -11.20
CA GLY A 187 3.90 -6.92 -11.33
C GLY A 187 4.47 -7.79 -10.22
N TYR A 188 4.14 -7.51 -8.97
CA TYR A 188 4.53 -8.35 -7.85
C TYR A 188 4.00 -9.78 -7.96
N ALA A 189 2.71 -9.95 -8.23
CA ALA A 189 2.10 -11.27 -8.32
C ALA A 189 2.73 -12.12 -9.43
N ARG A 190 2.92 -11.53 -10.63
CA ARG A 190 3.54 -12.21 -11.77
C ARG A 190 4.98 -12.61 -11.50
N GLN A 191 5.77 -11.70 -10.94
CA GLN A 191 7.16 -11.98 -10.64
C GLN A 191 7.30 -13.00 -9.51
N ALA A 192 6.49 -12.91 -8.46
CA ALA A 192 6.47 -13.93 -7.41
C ALA A 192 6.16 -15.32 -8.00
N ALA A 193 5.12 -15.43 -8.83
CA ALA A 193 4.75 -16.69 -9.48
C ALA A 193 5.83 -17.19 -10.46
N ALA A 194 6.45 -16.30 -11.23
CA ALA A 194 7.54 -16.66 -12.15
C ALA A 194 8.77 -17.22 -11.42
N HIS A 195 8.95 -16.86 -10.15
CA HIS A 195 10.01 -17.39 -9.28
C HIS A 195 9.53 -18.52 -8.35
N GLY A 196 8.42 -19.18 -8.66
CA GLY A 196 7.99 -20.42 -7.98
C GLY A 196 6.96 -20.26 -6.85
N VAL A 197 6.57 -19.03 -6.46
CA VAL A 197 5.52 -18.82 -5.45
C VAL A 197 4.18 -19.33 -5.97
N ARG A 198 3.49 -20.12 -5.18
CA ARG A 198 2.15 -20.63 -5.48
C ARG A 198 1.09 -19.70 -4.88
N ILE A 199 0.22 -19.15 -5.71
CA ILE A 199 -0.81 -18.19 -5.28
C ILE A 199 -2.19 -18.83 -5.39
N PHE A 200 -2.92 -18.90 -4.29
CA PHE A 200 -4.26 -19.47 -4.19
C PHE A 200 -5.27 -18.37 -3.85
N THR A 201 -6.05 -17.98 -4.85
CA THR A 201 -7.18 -17.05 -4.68
C THR A 201 -8.46 -17.82 -4.32
N GLN A 202 -9.53 -17.11 -3.92
CA GLN A 202 -10.82 -17.71 -3.53
C GLN A 202 -10.65 -18.80 -2.46
N THR A 203 -9.68 -18.61 -1.54
CA THR A 203 -9.27 -19.61 -0.57
C THR A 203 -9.22 -18.98 0.83
N PRO A 204 -10.37 -18.80 1.50
CA PRO A 204 -10.39 -18.25 2.85
C PRO A 204 -9.73 -19.19 3.86
N VAL A 205 -8.90 -18.63 4.74
CA VAL A 205 -8.37 -19.36 5.91
C VAL A 205 -9.46 -19.39 6.98
N GLY A 206 -9.88 -20.60 7.35
CA GLY A 206 -10.91 -20.85 8.36
C GLY A 206 -10.36 -21.25 9.73
N GLY A 207 -9.08 -21.64 9.82
CA GLY A 207 -8.44 -22.02 11.07
C GLY A 207 -6.92 -22.00 10.97
N LEU A 208 -6.27 -21.79 12.11
CA LEU A 208 -4.81 -21.77 12.24
C LEU A 208 -4.43 -22.49 13.54
N GLU A 209 -3.74 -23.62 13.43
CA GLU A 209 -3.37 -24.46 14.58
C GLU A 209 -1.85 -24.51 14.78
N PRO A 210 -1.31 -23.98 15.89
CA PRO A 210 0.09 -24.18 16.24
C PRO A 210 0.47 -25.66 16.34
N GLN A 211 1.60 -26.06 15.80
CA GLN A 211 2.06 -27.45 15.80
C GLN A 211 3.11 -27.69 16.88
N ARG A 212 3.10 -28.87 17.53
CA ARG A 212 4.02 -29.23 18.64
C ARG A 212 5.51 -29.18 18.27
N GLY A 213 5.85 -29.26 16.99
CA GLY A 213 7.22 -29.19 16.49
C GLY A 213 7.59 -27.84 15.89
N GLY A 214 6.79 -26.80 16.11
CA GLY A 214 6.89 -25.49 15.45
C GLY A 214 6.06 -25.40 14.18
N GLY A 215 5.82 -24.17 13.73
CA GLY A 215 4.95 -23.89 12.60
C GLY A 215 3.46 -24.06 12.87
N TYR A 216 2.67 -24.08 11.79
CA TYR A 216 1.21 -24.03 11.83
C TYR A 216 0.58 -24.96 10.79
N LEU A 217 -0.59 -25.49 11.13
CA LEU A 217 -1.50 -26.09 10.15
C LEU A 217 -2.56 -25.04 9.80
N VAL A 218 -2.57 -24.64 8.52
CA VAL A 218 -3.49 -23.64 7.98
C VAL A 218 -4.65 -24.32 7.30
N HIS A 219 -5.85 -24.18 7.84
CA HIS A 219 -7.07 -24.82 7.35
C HIS A 219 -7.81 -23.93 6.35
N THR A 220 -8.21 -24.49 5.22
CA THR A 220 -9.04 -23.83 4.22
C THR A 220 -10.10 -24.79 3.67
N PRO A 221 -11.14 -24.32 2.96
CA PRO A 221 -12.10 -25.18 2.27
C PRO A 221 -11.48 -26.07 1.18
N ARG A 222 -10.26 -25.71 0.72
CA ARG A 222 -9.52 -26.46 -0.34
C ARG A 222 -8.50 -27.44 0.24
N GLY A 223 -8.53 -27.71 1.55
CA GLY A 223 -7.59 -28.54 2.26
C GLY A 223 -6.75 -27.76 3.27
N ALA A 224 -5.77 -28.42 3.88
CA ALA A 224 -4.90 -27.84 4.87
C ALA A 224 -3.43 -27.86 4.38
N VAL A 225 -2.67 -26.80 4.70
CA VAL A 225 -1.23 -26.72 4.44
C VAL A 225 -0.47 -26.60 5.76
N ARG A 226 0.56 -27.43 5.94
CA ARG A 226 1.48 -27.29 7.05
C ARG A 226 2.59 -26.32 6.68
N ALA A 227 2.57 -25.14 7.27
CA ALA A 227 3.58 -24.10 7.07
C ALA A 227 4.56 -24.07 8.24
N ARG A 228 5.85 -24.00 7.96
CA ARG A 228 6.86 -23.77 9.00
C ARG A 228 6.75 -22.37 9.58
N ARG A 229 6.47 -21.38 8.75
CA ARG A 229 6.25 -19.99 9.15
C ARG A 229 4.98 -19.45 8.50
N VAL A 230 4.28 -18.58 9.22
CA VAL A 230 3.09 -17.88 8.70
C VAL A 230 3.32 -16.38 8.75
N VAL A 231 2.96 -15.68 7.69
CA VAL A 231 2.93 -14.21 7.64
C VAL A 231 1.47 -13.75 7.56
N ASN A 232 1.03 -13.00 8.56
CA ASN A 232 -0.26 -12.33 8.57
C ASN A 232 -0.16 -10.99 7.82
N ALA A 233 -0.57 -10.97 6.56
CA ALA A 233 -0.63 -9.80 5.70
C ALA A 233 -2.08 -9.47 5.30
N THR A 234 -3.05 -9.75 6.20
CA THR A 234 -4.49 -9.66 5.92
C THR A 234 -5.07 -8.25 6.11
N GLY A 235 -4.22 -7.24 6.32
CA GLY A 235 -4.63 -5.85 6.48
C GLY A 235 -5.68 -5.69 7.58
N ALA A 236 -6.82 -5.07 7.30
CA ALA A 236 -7.88 -4.84 8.26
C ALA A 236 -8.43 -6.12 8.94
N TRP A 237 -8.21 -7.29 8.36
CA TRP A 237 -8.63 -8.58 8.95
C TRP A 237 -7.56 -9.25 9.82
N SER A 238 -6.40 -8.60 10.02
CA SER A 238 -5.31 -9.15 10.82
C SER A 238 -5.69 -9.53 12.25
N PRO A 239 -6.55 -8.78 12.96
CA PRO A 239 -7.05 -9.20 14.27
C PRO A 239 -7.80 -10.54 14.26
N LYS A 240 -8.57 -10.80 13.19
CA LYS A 240 -9.33 -12.05 13.06
C LYS A 240 -8.41 -13.26 12.89
N LEU A 241 -7.33 -13.11 12.10
CA LEU A 241 -6.35 -14.19 11.94
C LEU A 241 -5.54 -14.39 13.21
N GLY A 242 -5.11 -13.31 13.88
CA GLY A 242 -4.40 -13.36 15.17
C GLY A 242 -5.21 -14.08 16.24
N ALA A 243 -6.51 -13.79 16.33
CA ALA A 243 -7.41 -14.40 17.30
C ALA A 243 -7.51 -15.93 17.18
N MET A 244 -7.28 -16.52 16.00
CA MET A 244 -7.29 -17.98 15.81
C MET A 244 -6.20 -18.69 16.63
N ILE A 245 -5.15 -17.97 17.02
CA ILE A 245 -4.03 -18.48 17.84
C ILE A 245 -3.85 -17.72 19.15
N GLY A 246 -4.84 -16.93 19.56
CA GLY A 246 -4.80 -16.18 20.82
C GLY A 246 -3.91 -14.92 20.79
N VAL A 247 -3.50 -14.43 19.61
CA VAL A 247 -2.75 -13.18 19.45
C VAL A 247 -3.73 -12.03 19.26
N GLU A 248 -3.77 -11.11 20.22
CA GLU A 248 -4.56 -9.87 20.13
C GLU A 248 -3.77 -8.81 19.35
N ILE A 249 -4.33 -8.35 18.24
CA ILE A 249 -3.75 -7.29 17.40
C ILE A 249 -4.64 -6.06 17.52
N PRO A 250 -4.16 -4.92 18.06
CA PRO A 250 -4.98 -3.76 18.40
C PRO A 250 -5.25 -2.85 17.19
N THR A 251 -5.52 -3.45 16.04
CA THR A 251 -5.93 -2.69 14.83
C THR A 251 -7.44 -2.83 14.61
N TYR A 252 -8.02 -1.83 13.96
CA TYR A 252 -9.43 -1.84 13.61
C TYR A 252 -9.65 -1.26 12.21
N PRO A 253 -10.70 -1.72 11.50
CA PRO A 253 -10.98 -1.23 10.16
C PRO A 253 -11.62 0.17 10.19
N ILE A 254 -11.14 1.07 9.34
CA ILE A 254 -11.83 2.33 9.03
C ILE A 254 -12.11 2.37 7.53
N ARG A 255 -13.37 2.63 7.17
CA ARG A 255 -13.72 2.82 5.76
C ARG A 255 -13.18 4.14 5.25
N HIS A 256 -12.35 4.09 4.21
CA HIS A 256 -11.89 5.26 3.49
C HIS A 256 -12.44 5.24 2.06
N GLU A 257 -13.14 6.31 1.69
CA GLU A 257 -13.80 6.43 0.40
C GLU A 257 -12.99 7.28 -0.58
N ILE A 258 -13.04 6.90 -1.84
CA ILE A 258 -12.29 7.52 -2.93
C ILE A 258 -13.15 7.52 -4.20
N CYS A 259 -12.94 8.49 -5.08
CA CYS A 259 -13.61 8.54 -6.37
C CYS A 259 -12.66 8.89 -7.52
N SER A 260 -13.14 8.69 -8.73
CA SER A 260 -12.44 8.99 -9.98
C SER A 260 -13.39 9.73 -10.93
N SER A 261 -12.89 10.82 -11.52
CA SER A 261 -13.63 11.61 -12.50
C SER A 261 -13.53 11.03 -13.92
N GLU A 262 -14.22 11.68 -14.86
CA GLU A 262 -13.89 11.61 -16.28
C GLU A 262 -12.45 12.09 -16.54
N PRO A 263 -11.81 11.62 -17.63
CA PRO A 263 -10.45 12.04 -17.96
C PRO A 263 -10.42 13.49 -18.48
N LEU A 264 -9.45 14.25 -17.99
CA LEU A 264 -9.16 15.62 -18.41
C LEU A 264 -7.79 15.68 -19.07
N LYS A 265 -7.53 16.77 -19.83
CA LYS A 265 -6.17 17.07 -20.27
C LYS A 265 -5.25 17.20 -19.05
N PRO A 266 -3.98 16.75 -19.14
CA PRO A 266 -3.04 16.84 -18.04
C PRO A 266 -2.79 18.29 -17.59
N PHE A 267 -3.02 18.58 -16.32
CA PHE A 267 -2.72 19.88 -15.70
C PHE A 267 -2.18 19.72 -14.26
N LEU A 268 -2.65 18.74 -13.51
CA LEU A 268 -2.28 18.53 -12.09
C LEU A 268 -1.10 17.57 -12.00
N ARG A 269 0.08 18.12 -11.76
CA ARG A 269 1.31 17.31 -11.66
C ARG A 269 1.49 16.65 -10.30
N PRO A 270 1.41 17.36 -9.14
CA PRO A 270 1.58 16.76 -7.83
C PRO A 270 0.30 16.06 -7.35
N MET A 271 0.46 15.21 -6.33
CA MET A 271 -0.62 14.95 -5.40
C MET A 271 -0.81 16.20 -4.55
N VAL A 272 -2.03 16.69 -4.44
CA VAL A 272 -2.40 17.80 -3.54
C VAL A 272 -3.18 17.26 -2.37
N SER A 273 -2.81 17.65 -1.15
CA SER A 273 -3.50 17.27 0.08
C SER A 273 -3.70 18.47 0.99
N GLU A 274 -4.87 18.60 1.58
CA GLU A 274 -5.23 19.66 2.53
C GLU A 274 -5.30 19.09 3.94
N LEU A 275 -4.47 19.62 4.86
CA LEU A 275 -4.32 19.07 6.20
C LEU A 275 -5.60 19.07 7.02
N SER A 276 -6.29 20.19 7.06
CA SER A 276 -7.48 20.42 7.92
C SER A 276 -8.67 19.55 7.54
N SER A 277 -8.82 19.24 6.26
CA SER A 277 -9.97 18.51 5.75
C SER A 277 -9.69 17.04 5.43
N GLY A 278 -8.41 16.66 5.35
CA GLY A 278 -8.02 15.37 4.82
C GLY A 278 -8.41 15.16 3.35
N LEU A 279 -8.72 16.26 2.62
CA LEU A 279 -8.93 16.20 1.17
C LEU A 279 -7.61 15.92 0.49
N TYR A 280 -7.60 14.98 -0.43
CA TYR A 280 -6.50 14.81 -1.37
C TYR A 280 -7.01 14.53 -2.77
N CYS A 281 -6.22 14.93 -3.77
CA CYS A 281 -6.47 14.61 -5.16
C CYS A 281 -5.19 14.59 -5.98
N SER A 282 -5.20 13.77 -7.00
CA SER A 282 -4.16 13.71 -8.02
C SER A 282 -4.78 13.50 -9.39
N GLN A 283 -4.03 13.76 -10.44
CA GLN A 283 -4.46 13.40 -11.78
C GLN A 283 -3.73 12.14 -12.23
N SER A 284 -4.48 11.11 -12.62
CA SER A 284 -3.91 9.86 -13.11
C SER A 284 -3.19 10.08 -14.46
N MET A 285 -2.40 9.08 -14.88
CA MET A 285 -1.75 9.10 -16.20
C MET A 285 -2.75 9.04 -17.37
N ARG A 286 -3.97 8.63 -17.13
CA ARG A 286 -5.05 8.61 -18.12
C ARG A 286 -5.90 9.89 -18.10
N GLY A 287 -5.65 10.79 -17.14
CA GLY A 287 -6.30 12.09 -17.04
C GLY A 287 -7.38 12.21 -15.97
N GLU A 288 -7.83 11.12 -15.32
CA GLU A 288 -8.85 11.19 -14.28
C GLU A 288 -8.32 11.90 -13.03
N ILE A 289 -9.15 12.71 -12.40
CA ILE A 289 -8.91 13.20 -11.03
C ILE A 289 -9.33 12.09 -10.08
N VAL A 290 -8.36 11.58 -9.32
CA VAL A 290 -8.54 10.53 -8.31
C VAL A 290 -8.29 11.13 -6.94
N GLY A 291 -9.21 10.95 -6.00
CA GLY A 291 -9.02 11.50 -4.68
C GLY A 291 -10.09 11.10 -3.68
N GLY A 292 -9.84 11.45 -2.45
CA GLY A 292 -10.68 11.15 -1.31
C GLY A 292 -10.71 12.29 -0.30
N VAL A 293 -11.48 12.07 0.75
CA VAL A 293 -11.60 13.02 1.87
C VAL A 293 -11.93 12.25 3.14
N THR A 294 -11.36 12.66 4.26
CA THR A 294 -11.73 12.09 5.56
C THR A 294 -13.12 12.55 5.96
N ILE A 295 -14.01 11.61 6.28
CA ILE A 295 -15.31 11.86 6.86
C ILE A 295 -15.24 11.52 8.35
N PRO A 296 -15.32 12.52 9.24
CA PRO A 296 -15.31 12.27 10.68
C PRO A 296 -16.52 11.45 11.13
N GLY A 297 -16.34 10.59 12.15
CA GLY A 297 -17.45 9.87 12.78
C GLY A 297 -17.93 8.62 12.03
N HIS A 298 -17.23 8.18 10.99
CA HIS A 298 -17.53 6.88 10.39
C HIS A 298 -17.19 5.74 11.37
N ASP A 299 -18.16 4.86 11.56
CA ASP A 299 -17.98 3.68 12.41
C ASP A 299 -16.90 2.74 11.84
N SER A 300 -16.24 2.02 12.75
CA SER A 300 -15.33 0.94 12.38
C SER A 300 -16.07 -0.13 11.58
N THR A 301 -15.66 -0.36 10.34
CA THR A 301 -16.36 -1.30 9.45
C THR A 301 -15.43 -1.94 8.43
N TYR A 302 -15.74 -3.19 8.09
CA TYR A 302 -15.16 -3.91 6.94
C TYR A 302 -15.89 -3.60 5.62
N GLY A 303 -16.96 -2.80 5.66
CA GLY A 303 -17.75 -2.44 4.49
C GLY A 303 -16.93 -1.66 3.46
N MET A 304 -16.99 -2.08 2.20
CA MET A 304 -16.30 -1.45 1.07
C MET A 304 -17.28 -0.70 0.13
N GLY A 305 -18.50 -0.47 0.57
CA GLY A 305 -19.48 0.37 -0.11
C GLY A 305 -19.16 1.84 0.07
N SER A 306 -19.53 2.65 -0.92
CA SER A 306 -19.38 4.10 -0.89
C SER A 306 -20.70 4.81 -0.60
N THR A 307 -20.62 6.07 -0.16
CA THR A 307 -21.77 6.86 0.31
C THR A 307 -21.97 8.14 -0.49
N LEU A 308 -23.20 8.62 -0.54
CA LEU A 308 -23.51 9.92 -1.14
C LEU A 308 -22.94 11.07 -0.29
N GLU A 309 -22.86 10.89 1.02
CA GLU A 309 -22.25 11.86 1.94
C GLU A 309 -20.79 12.14 1.58
N PHE A 310 -20.02 11.06 1.32
CA PHE A 310 -18.65 11.20 0.85
C PHE A 310 -18.61 12.02 -0.45
N LEU A 311 -19.39 11.62 -1.45
CA LEU A 311 -19.37 12.29 -2.74
C LEU A 311 -19.69 13.77 -2.62
N ALA A 312 -20.75 14.12 -1.88
CA ALA A 312 -21.14 15.51 -1.66
C ALA A 312 -20.07 16.32 -0.90
N THR A 313 -19.42 15.71 0.08
CA THR A 313 -18.37 16.36 0.86
C THR A 313 -17.10 16.55 0.03
N TYR A 314 -16.68 15.51 -0.68
CA TYR A 314 -15.51 15.56 -1.57
C TYR A 314 -15.70 16.62 -2.66
N ALA A 315 -16.82 16.60 -3.37
CA ALA A 315 -17.10 17.54 -4.45
C ALA A 315 -17.07 19.00 -3.97
N ARG A 316 -17.73 19.32 -2.85
CA ARG A 316 -17.72 20.67 -2.28
C ARG A 316 -16.30 21.15 -1.91
N ARG A 317 -15.50 20.28 -1.31
CA ARG A 317 -14.11 20.63 -0.91
C ARG A 317 -13.21 20.74 -2.12
N LEU A 318 -13.32 19.81 -3.08
CA LEU A 318 -12.53 19.81 -4.31
C LEU A 318 -12.79 21.08 -5.13
N VAL A 319 -14.06 21.43 -5.37
CA VAL A 319 -14.44 22.63 -6.15
C VAL A 319 -14.02 23.91 -5.42
N ARG A 320 -14.09 23.94 -4.09
CA ARG A 320 -13.56 25.07 -3.31
C ARG A 320 -12.05 25.22 -3.47
N LEU A 321 -11.32 24.10 -3.55
CA LEU A 321 -9.86 24.11 -3.68
C LEU A 321 -9.41 24.39 -5.13
N MET A 322 -10.13 23.83 -6.09
CA MET A 322 -9.86 23.98 -7.52
C MET A 322 -11.18 24.23 -8.29
N PRO A 323 -11.62 25.49 -8.44
CA PRO A 323 -12.91 25.82 -9.06
C PRO A 323 -13.06 25.33 -10.50
N ILE A 324 -11.96 25.16 -11.23
CA ILE A 324 -11.95 24.60 -12.59
C ILE A 324 -12.57 23.19 -12.67
N LEU A 325 -12.65 22.49 -11.54
CA LEU A 325 -13.21 21.14 -11.45
C LEU A 325 -14.72 21.13 -11.15
N GLY A 326 -15.40 22.29 -11.22
CA GLY A 326 -16.82 22.41 -10.85
C GLY A 326 -17.78 21.59 -11.72
N ASP A 327 -17.44 21.41 -12.99
CA ASP A 327 -18.33 20.76 -13.99
C ASP A 327 -17.91 19.32 -14.33
N ILE A 328 -16.88 18.77 -13.67
CA ILE A 328 -16.40 17.42 -13.97
C ILE A 328 -17.40 16.36 -13.52
N LYS A 329 -17.47 15.27 -14.26
CA LYS A 329 -18.31 14.11 -13.91
C LYS A 329 -17.51 13.09 -13.12
N ILE A 330 -18.09 12.63 -12.01
CA ILE A 330 -17.53 11.50 -11.28
C ILE A 330 -18.03 10.21 -11.92
N LEU A 331 -17.14 9.38 -12.39
CA LEU A 331 -17.47 8.13 -13.08
C LEU A 331 -17.46 6.92 -12.16
N ARG A 332 -16.64 6.93 -11.12
CA ARG A 332 -16.50 5.81 -10.17
C ARG A 332 -16.32 6.32 -8.76
N GLN A 333 -16.88 5.54 -7.83
CA GLN A 333 -16.74 5.72 -6.40
C GLN A 333 -16.57 4.36 -5.74
N TRP A 334 -15.65 4.24 -4.79
CA TRP A 334 -15.40 2.99 -4.07
C TRP A 334 -14.82 3.29 -2.69
N ALA A 335 -14.71 2.27 -1.84
CA ALA A 335 -14.08 2.39 -0.54
C ALA A 335 -13.13 1.21 -0.26
N GLY A 336 -12.12 1.46 0.57
CA GLY A 336 -11.22 0.45 1.10
C GLY A 336 -11.15 0.52 2.63
N PRO A 337 -10.94 -0.62 3.31
CA PRO A 337 -10.78 -0.64 4.76
C PRO A 337 -9.32 -0.35 5.13
N TYR A 338 -9.07 0.78 5.79
CA TYR A 338 -7.79 1.03 6.44
C TYR A 338 -7.66 0.14 7.67
N ASP A 339 -6.47 -0.35 7.95
CA ASP A 339 -6.10 -1.08 9.15
C ASP A 339 -5.47 -0.12 10.17
N GLN A 340 -6.32 0.58 10.92
CA GLN A 340 -5.89 1.62 11.86
C GLN A 340 -5.17 1.01 13.05
N SER A 341 -3.92 1.39 13.28
CA SER A 341 -3.14 1.10 14.50
C SER A 341 -3.24 2.24 15.51
N PRO A 342 -3.00 1.98 16.83
CA PRO A 342 -3.16 3.00 17.87
C PRO A 342 -2.18 4.18 17.78
N ASP A 343 -1.03 3.99 17.15
CA ASP A 343 0.07 4.96 17.09
C ASP A 343 0.37 5.46 15.67
N GLY A 344 -0.42 5.02 14.68
CA GLY A 344 -0.21 5.43 13.29
C GLY A 344 0.94 4.73 12.57
N ASN A 345 1.63 3.77 13.22
CA ASN A 345 2.72 3.00 12.63
C ASN A 345 2.31 1.54 12.36
N PRO A 346 2.93 0.87 11.39
CA PRO A 346 2.64 -0.54 11.13
C PRO A 346 3.01 -1.46 12.31
N ILE A 347 2.45 -2.66 12.31
CA ILE A 347 2.79 -3.72 13.26
C ILE A 347 3.52 -4.80 12.47
N LEU A 348 4.81 -4.97 12.77
CA LEU A 348 5.74 -5.81 12.03
C LEU A 348 6.47 -6.79 12.96
N GLY A 349 6.99 -7.87 12.39
CA GLY A 349 7.84 -8.83 13.10
C GLY A 349 7.09 -10.01 13.68
N ALA A 350 7.79 -10.85 14.46
CA ALA A 350 7.19 -12.02 15.08
C ALA A 350 6.20 -11.62 16.20
N ALA A 351 5.09 -12.32 16.30
CA ALA A 351 4.12 -12.10 17.37
C ALA A 351 4.67 -12.63 18.72
N PRO A 352 4.45 -11.94 19.84
CA PRO A 352 4.88 -12.39 21.14
C PRO A 352 4.36 -13.80 21.46
N GLY A 353 5.25 -14.70 21.88
CA GLY A 353 4.92 -16.11 22.16
C GLY A 353 4.76 -16.99 20.91
N HIS A 354 4.87 -16.45 19.70
CA HIS A 354 4.68 -17.13 18.41
C HIS A 354 5.81 -16.80 17.44
N PRO A 355 7.03 -17.37 17.62
CA PRO A 355 8.21 -16.99 16.84
C PRO A 355 8.10 -17.30 15.34
N ASP A 356 7.25 -18.23 14.95
CA ASP A 356 6.98 -18.63 13.56
C ASP A 356 5.75 -17.93 12.96
N PHE A 357 5.12 -16.99 13.69
CA PHE A 357 3.98 -16.19 13.21
C PHE A 357 4.36 -14.72 13.11
N PHE A 358 4.46 -14.23 11.88
CA PHE A 358 4.91 -12.88 11.58
C PHE A 358 3.72 -11.97 11.25
N LEU A 359 3.78 -10.74 11.70
CA LEU A 359 2.77 -9.70 11.49
C LEU A 359 3.26 -8.69 10.45
N ALA A 360 2.42 -8.36 9.49
CA ALA A 360 2.64 -7.31 8.51
C ALA A 360 1.32 -6.56 8.26
N CYS A 361 0.88 -5.75 9.23
CA CYS A 361 -0.41 -5.09 9.26
C CYS A 361 -0.35 -3.72 9.95
N GLY A 362 -1.50 -3.04 10.12
CA GLY A 362 -1.58 -1.77 10.84
C GLY A 362 -0.99 -0.57 10.08
N PHE A 363 -1.04 -0.59 8.76
CA PHE A 363 -0.39 0.43 7.90
C PHE A 363 -1.17 1.74 7.77
N VAL A 364 -2.34 1.87 8.37
CA VAL A 364 -3.11 3.12 8.45
C VAL A 364 -3.33 3.78 7.07
N GLY A 365 -3.68 2.97 6.06
CA GLY A 365 -3.87 3.43 4.68
C GLY A 365 -2.57 3.60 3.85
N HIS A 366 -1.39 3.50 4.46
CA HIS A 366 -0.11 3.75 3.78
C HIS A 366 0.64 2.48 3.35
N GLY A 367 0.04 1.30 3.51
CA GLY A 367 0.64 0.02 3.15
C GLY A 367 1.08 -0.06 1.68
N PHE A 368 0.36 0.61 0.79
CA PHE A 368 0.70 0.64 -0.63
C PHE A 368 2.10 1.22 -0.88
N MET A 369 2.38 2.39 -0.32
CA MET A 369 3.66 3.06 -0.50
C MET A 369 4.80 2.45 0.34
N MET A 370 4.47 1.75 1.43
CA MET A 370 5.45 1.07 2.29
C MET A 370 5.79 -0.36 1.80
N ALA A 371 4.94 -0.97 0.99
CA ALA A 371 5.09 -2.36 0.55
C ALA A 371 6.46 -2.67 -0.10
N PRO A 372 7.03 -1.80 -0.94
CA PRO A 372 8.34 -2.08 -1.54
C PRO A 372 9.42 -2.36 -0.51
N VAL A 373 9.62 -1.44 0.42
CA VAL A 373 10.66 -1.56 1.45
C VAL A 373 10.33 -2.64 2.47
N VAL A 374 9.07 -2.74 2.92
CA VAL A 374 8.64 -3.78 3.87
C VAL A 374 8.83 -5.17 3.27
N GLY A 375 8.43 -5.37 2.01
CA GLY A 375 8.63 -6.63 1.30
C GLY A 375 10.11 -7.01 1.20
N LYS A 376 10.97 -6.05 0.86
CA LYS A 376 12.43 -6.24 0.81
C LYS A 376 12.98 -6.68 2.16
N LEU A 377 12.64 -5.96 3.23
CA LEU A 377 13.16 -6.23 4.58
C LEU A 377 12.69 -7.57 5.14
N TYR A 378 11.42 -7.97 4.88
CA TYR A 378 10.97 -9.33 5.21
C TYR A 378 11.70 -10.39 4.39
N GLY A 379 11.90 -10.14 3.10
CA GLY A 379 12.66 -11.02 2.23
C GLY A 379 14.07 -11.26 2.76
N GLU A 380 14.78 -10.22 3.15
CA GLU A 380 16.12 -10.29 3.74
C GLU A 380 16.13 -11.09 5.05
N TRP A 381 15.24 -10.74 5.96
CA TRP A 381 15.19 -11.40 7.28
C TRP A 381 14.80 -12.88 7.19
N LEU A 382 13.73 -13.20 6.50
CA LEU A 382 13.18 -14.57 6.47
C LEU A 382 14.01 -15.54 5.60
N THR A 383 14.98 -15.04 4.85
CA THR A 383 15.98 -15.88 4.13
C THR A 383 17.32 -15.99 4.84
N GLY A 384 17.40 -15.58 6.12
CA GLY A 384 18.58 -15.80 6.97
C GLY A 384 19.44 -14.56 7.22
N GLY A 385 19.00 -13.36 6.77
CA GLY A 385 19.63 -12.10 7.12
C GLY A 385 19.27 -11.65 8.55
N GLU A 386 20.01 -10.68 9.06
CA GLU A 386 19.70 -10.04 10.33
C GLU A 386 18.41 -9.20 10.20
N PRO A 387 17.54 -9.19 11.23
CA PRO A 387 16.33 -8.39 11.19
C PRO A 387 16.68 -6.89 11.23
N HIS A 388 16.09 -6.14 10.30
CA HIS A 388 16.21 -4.68 10.32
C HIS A 388 15.59 -4.09 11.60
N GLU A 389 16.08 -2.94 12.07
CA GLU A 389 15.62 -2.28 13.31
C GLU A 389 14.09 -2.03 13.37
N ILE A 390 13.41 -1.90 12.24
CA ILE A 390 11.95 -1.70 12.20
C ILE A 390 11.18 -2.82 12.87
N PHE A 391 11.69 -4.06 12.80
CA PHE A 391 11.04 -5.23 13.41
C PHE A 391 11.12 -5.19 14.94
N GLY A 392 12.13 -4.52 15.50
CA GLY A 392 12.20 -4.24 16.93
C GLY A 392 11.38 -3.01 17.35
N ARG A 393 11.31 -2.00 16.47
CA ARG A 393 10.57 -0.74 16.74
C ARG A 393 9.05 -0.90 16.55
N TYR A 394 8.64 -1.58 15.48
CA TYR A 394 7.22 -1.72 15.12
C TYR A 394 6.63 -3.07 15.56
N THR A 395 7.25 -3.70 16.56
CA THR A 395 6.73 -4.95 17.15
C THR A 395 5.38 -4.74 17.82
N LEU A 396 4.56 -5.81 17.86
CA LEU A 396 3.29 -5.82 18.61
C LEU A 396 3.49 -5.55 20.09
N ALA A 397 4.62 -5.99 20.66
CA ALA A 397 4.95 -5.82 22.09
C ALA A 397 5.00 -4.36 22.55
N ARG A 398 5.17 -3.38 21.64
CA ARG A 398 5.15 -1.95 22.00
C ARG A 398 3.84 -1.46 22.61
N PHE A 399 2.76 -2.21 22.43
CA PHE A 399 1.45 -1.89 23.01
C PHE A 399 1.22 -2.54 24.38
N ALA A 400 2.10 -3.43 24.85
CA ALA A 400 1.92 -4.13 26.14
C ALA A 400 1.93 -3.18 27.36
N GLY A 401 2.55 -1.98 27.24
CA GLY A 401 2.58 -0.96 28.29
C GLY A 401 1.39 0.03 28.29
N GLY A 402 0.42 -0.15 27.40
CA GLY A 402 -0.81 0.66 27.31
C GLY A 402 -0.68 2.05 26.67
N THR A 403 0.52 2.63 26.57
CA THR A 403 0.72 3.94 25.94
C THR A 403 2.00 3.99 25.12
N VAL A 404 1.89 4.38 23.85
CA VAL A 404 3.06 4.67 23.01
C VAL A 404 3.50 6.10 23.25
N PRO A 405 4.80 6.37 23.46
CA PRO A 405 5.32 7.72 23.63
C PRO A 405 4.93 8.64 22.48
N PRO A 406 4.52 9.89 22.73
CA PRO A 406 4.05 10.81 21.68
C PRO A 406 5.04 11.05 20.56
N HIS A 407 6.36 11.02 20.84
CA HIS A 407 7.42 11.23 19.85
C HIS A 407 7.66 10.02 18.93
N GLU A 408 7.09 8.85 19.27
CA GLU A 408 7.13 7.64 18.46
C GLU A 408 5.87 7.47 17.60
N LYS A 409 4.85 8.28 17.82
CA LYS A 409 3.63 8.28 17.01
C LYS A 409 3.88 8.91 15.66
N GLU A 410 3.41 8.26 14.61
CA GLU A 410 3.31 8.90 13.31
C GLU A 410 2.03 9.72 13.25
N ASP A 411 2.15 11.02 13.25
CA ASP A 411 1.01 11.94 13.27
C ASP A 411 0.72 12.57 11.90
N PHE A 412 1.51 12.22 10.88
CA PHE A 412 1.36 12.75 9.52
C PHE A 412 0.72 11.73 8.56
N ASN A 413 -0.16 10.89 9.10
CA ASN A 413 -1.01 9.99 8.32
C ASN A 413 -2.16 10.78 7.69
N ILE A 414 -1.93 11.32 6.49
CA ILE A 414 -2.88 12.15 5.75
C ILE A 414 -3.05 11.55 4.36
N GLY A 415 -4.31 11.28 3.99
CA GLY A 415 -4.68 10.70 2.72
C GLY A 415 -5.85 9.75 2.81
#